data_1b62cf469efec0e9bd83b8592a3001ed
#
_entry.id   1b62cf469efec0e9bd83b8592a3001ed
#
_cell.length_a   1.000
_cell.length_b   1.000
_cell.length_c   1.000
_cell.angle_alpha   90.00
_cell.angle_beta   90.00
_cell.angle_gamma   90.00
#
_symmetry.space_group_name_H-M   'P 1'
#
loop_
_entity.id
_entity.type
_entity.pdbx_description
1 polymer ?
#
loop_
_entity_poly.entity_id
_entity_poly.type
_entity_poly.pdbx_seq_one_letter_code
_entity_poly.pdbx_strand_id
1 'polypeptide(L)'
;MPEGKGGEEGIAAKSVSLGAMVLTKAFLKSDPPLEREMNALSEHIDQTLNRKCPYFPENEPVIGTGGTVAALCAMHNDILLNEIVPKRINGLKLTLFQIESCLEKMRHLTIAQRIERGLESGRSQVMVAGAAVVARLLRHLNASELTVSMSDLLEGALMDFLEGEQHG
;
A
#
# COMPACT_ATOMS: atom_id res chain seq x y z
N MET A 1 14.76 -3.57 -45.40
CA MET A 1 13.79 -2.82 -44.56
C MET A 1 13.01 -3.84 -43.76
N PRO A 2 13.28 -4.12 -42.48
CA PRO A 2 12.34 -4.82 -41.63
C PRO A 2 11.46 -3.81 -40.95
N GLU A 3 10.15 -3.98 -41.16
CA GLU A 3 9.08 -3.22 -40.56
C GLU A 3 9.12 -3.37 -39.03
N GLY A 4 9.16 -2.23 -38.33
CA GLY A 4 9.04 -2.18 -36.89
C GLY A 4 7.64 -2.61 -36.47
N LYS A 5 7.53 -3.77 -35.84
CA LYS A 5 6.34 -4.12 -35.04
C LYS A 5 6.37 -3.20 -33.82
N GLY A 6 5.48 -2.20 -33.79
CA GLY A 6 5.11 -1.51 -32.57
C GLY A 6 4.58 -2.54 -31.59
N GLY A 7 5.38 -2.86 -30.57
CA GLY A 7 4.90 -3.66 -29.44
C GLY A 7 3.88 -2.82 -28.68
N GLU A 8 2.64 -3.28 -28.60
CA GLU A 8 1.73 -2.89 -27.56
C GLU A 8 2.42 -3.23 -26.23
N GLU A 9 2.89 -2.19 -25.51
CA GLU A 9 3.34 -2.33 -24.14
C GLU A 9 2.09 -2.64 -23.28
N GLY A 10 1.77 -3.92 -23.20
CA GLY A 10 0.66 -4.39 -22.38
C GLY A 10 0.95 -4.15 -20.92
N ILE A 11 -0.02 -3.64 -20.17
CA ILE A 11 0.06 -3.49 -18.72
C ILE A 11 0.29 -4.87 -18.09
N ALA A 12 1.43 -5.04 -17.43
CA ALA A 12 1.73 -6.26 -16.69
C ALA A 12 1.09 -6.21 -15.31
N ALA A 13 0.06 -7.02 -15.07
CA ALA A 13 -0.59 -7.14 -13.77
C ALA A 13 -0.08 -8.37 -13.00
N LYS A 14 0.19 -8.20 -11.70
CA LYS A 14 0.61 -9.28 -10.81
C LYS A 14 -0.11 -9.19 -9.46
N SER A 15 -0.66 -10.31 -9.00
CA SER A 15 -1.27 -10.42 -7.68
C SER A 15 -0.35 -11.14 -6.71
N VAL A 16 -0.20 -10.57 -5.52
CA VAL A 16 0.62 -11.13 -4.44
C VAL A 16 -0.24 -11.28 -3.19
N SER A 17 -0.17 -12.44 -2.56
CA SER A 17 -1.00 -12.77 -1.38
C SER A 17 -0.44 -12.14 -0.09
N LEU A 18 -0.48 -10.81 -0.01
CA LEU A 18 -0.03 -9.99 1.12
C LEU A 18 -1.18 -9.16 1.72
N GLY A 19 -2.39 -9.73 1.76
CA GLY A 19 -3.56 -9.06 2.33
C GLY A 19 -3.41 -8.78 3.82
N ALA A 20 -3.60 -7.51 4.26
CA ALA A 20 -3.39 -7.06 5.63
C ALA A 20 -4.18 -7.88 6.67
N MET A 21 -5.43 -8.25 6.37
CA MET A 21 -6.26 -9.07 7.27
C MET A 21 -5.69 -10.48 7.44
N VAL A 22 -5.26 -11.11 6.35
CA VAL A 22 -4.68 -12.47 6.38
C VAL A 22 -3.38 -12.45 7.18
N LEU A 23 -2.52 -11.47 6.93
CA LEU A 23 -1.24 -11.31 7.63
C LEU A 23 -1.43 -11.01 9.11
N THR A 24 -2.36 -10.14 9.47
CA THR A 24 -2.70 -9.88 10.88
C THR A 24 -3.10 -11.17 11.58
N LYS A 25 -4.04 -11.92 11.00
CA LYS A 25 -4.50 -13.19 11.58
C LYS A 25 -3.40 -14.25 11.67
N ALA A 26 -2.48 -14.27 10.71
CA ALA A 26 -1.39 -15.25 10.69
C ALA A 26 -0.28 -14.92 11.70
N PHE A 27 0.14 -13.67 11.79
CA PHE A 27 1.38 -13.28 12.46
C PHE A 27 1.18 -12.44 13.73
N LEU A 28 0.17 -11.56 13.81
CA LEU A 28 -0.03 -10.64 14.91
C LEU A 28 -1.10 -11.17 15.88
N LYS A 29 -0.67 -11.91 16.90
CA LYS A 29 -1.56 -12.54 17.90
C LYS A 29 -1.70 -11.71 19.16
N SER A 30 -0.73 -10.85 19.45
CA SER A 30 -0.68 -10.00 20.62
C SER A 30 -1.21 -8.60 20.31
N ASP A 31 -1.72 -7.91 21.30
CA ASP A 31 -2.17 -6.51 21.20
C ASP A 31 -1.65 -5.68 22.37
N PRO A 32 -0.65 -4.81 22.17
CA PRO A 32 0.02 -4.54 20.89
C PRO A 32 0.89 -5.71 20.40
N PRO A 33 1.25 -5.75 19.11
CA PRO A 33 2.10 -6.80 18.55
C PRO A 33 3.47 -6.87 19.23
N LEU A 34 3.95 -8.08 19.48
CA LEU A 34 5.29 -8.32 20.01
C LEU A 34 6.36 -8.18 18.91
N GLU A 35 7.59 -7.85 19.32
CA GLU A 35 8.73 -7.71 18.40
C GLU A 35 8.96 -8.97 17.54
N ARG A 36 8.90 -10.16 18.14
CA ARG A 36 9.02 -11.42 17.41
C ARG A 36 7.94 -11.62 16.34
N GLU A 37 6.73 -11.11 16.57
CA GLU A 37 5.61 -11.19 15.63
C GLU A 37 5.83 -10.24 14.46
N MET A 38 6.33 -9.03 14.73
CA MET A 38 6.71 -8.05 13.72
C MET A 38 7.86 -8.55 12.84
N ASN A 39 8.85 -9.20 13.45
CA ASN A 39 9.99 -9.78 12.72
C ASN A 39 9.52 -10.92 11.80
N ALA A 40 8.71 -11.85 12.30
CA ALA A 40 8.15 -12.94 11.50
C ALA A 40 7.25 -12.43 10.35
N LEU A 41 6.44 -11.39 10.60
CA LEU A 41 5.64 -10.73 9.58
C LEU A 41 6.53 -10.12 8.48
N SER A 42 7.55 -9.36 8.87
CA SER A 42 8.48 -8.70 7.94
C SER A 42 9.23 -9.72 7.09
N GLU A 43 9.75 -10.78 7.70
CA GLU A 43 10.43 -11.86 6.99
C GLU A 43 9.51 -12.55 5.97
N HIS A 44 8.27 -12.85 6.35
CA HIS A 44 7.29 -13.45 5.44
C HIS A 44 6.98 -12.54 4.24
N ILE A 45 6.82 -11.23 4.48
CA ILE A 45 6.57 -10.26 3.40
C ILE A 45 7.76 -10.26 2.44
N ASP A 46 8.99 -10.16 2.95
CA ASP A 46 10.21 -10.12 2.12
C ASP A 46 10.38 -11.38 1.29
N GLN A 47 10.23 -12.55 1.91
CA GLN A 47 10.30 -13.84 1.21
C GLN A 47 9.25 -13.94 0.11
N THR A 48 8.04 -13.42 0.37
CA THR A 48 6.95 -13.43 -0.60
C THR A 48 7.21 -12.50 -1.76
N LEU A 49 7.70 -11.28 -1.50
CA LEU A 49 8.08 -10.31 -2.53
C LEU A 49 9.23 -10.84 -3.38
N ASN A 50 10.31 -11.33 -2.78
CA ASN A 50 11.45 -11.89 -3.49
C ASN A 50 11.06 -13.04 -4.43
N ARG A 51 10.14 -13.89 -4.00
CA ARG A 51 9.67 -15.04 -4.79
C ARG A 51 8.69 -14.64 -5.89
N LYS A 52 7.79 -13.71 -5.60
CA LYS A 52 6.66 -13.36 -6.49
C LYS A 52 6.95 -12.15 -7.37
N CYS A 53 7.80 -11.24 -6.93
CA CYS A 53 8.16 -10.01 -7.62
C CYS A 53 9.69 -9.88 -7.71
N PRO A 54 10.41 -10.82 -8.33
CA PRO A 54 11.88 -10.87 -8.31
C PRO A 54 12.54 -9.71 -9.06
N TYR A 55 11.82 -9.06 -9.93
CA TYR A 55 12.32 -7.96 -10.75
C TYR A 55 11.30 -6.83 -10.85
N PHE A 56 11.77 -5.61 -10.70
CA PHE A 56 11.01 -4.38 -10.95
C PHE A 56 11.96 -3.34 -11.57
N PRO A 57 11.52 -2.54 -12.56
CA PRO A 57 12.37 -1.49 -13.13
C PRO A 57 12.78 -0.48 -12.06
N GLU A 58 14.05 -0.10 -12.05
CA GLU A 58 14.54 0.95 -11.15
C GLU A 58 14.03 2.31 -11.59
N ASN A 59 13.80 3.20 -10.61
CA ASN A 59 13.38 4.59 -10.81
C ASN A 59 11.98 4.81 -11.41
N GLU A 60 11.15 3.77 -11.46
CA GLU A 60 9.76 3.95 -11.83
C GLU A 60 8.95 4.62 -10.70
N PRO A 61 8.06 5.58 -11.04
CA PRO A 61 7.20 6.21 -10.03
C PRO A 61 6.24 5.18 -9.41
N VAL A 62 6.20 5.12 -8.09
CA VAL A 62 5.28 4.25 -7.37
C VAL A 62 4.00 5.01 -7.04
N ILE A 63 2.87 4.50 -7.50
CA ILE A 63 1.55 5.00 -7.13
C ILE A 63 0.91 4.00 -6.17
N GLY A 64 0.55 4.48 -4.99
CA GLY A 64 -0.12 3.69 -3.97
C GLY A 64 -1.61 4.01 -3.90
N THR A 65 -2.46 2.98 -3.92
CA THR A 65 -3.91 3.12 -3.80
C THR A 65 -4.47 2.22 -2.70
N GLY A 66 -5.69 2.47 -2.30
CA GLY A 66 -6.40 1.67 -1.31
C GLY A 66 -6.33 2.21 0.12
N GLY A 67 -7.15 1.61 0.99
CA GLY A 67 -7.43 2.13 2.32
C GLY A 67 -6.23 2.23 3.27
N THR A 68 -5.23 1.37 3.15
CA THR A 68 -4.00 1.46 3.97
C THR A 68 -3.18 2.69 3.60
N VAL A 69 -2.95 2.91 2.30
CA VAL A 69 -2.18 4.05 1.80
C VAL A 69 -2.89 5.37 2.14
N ALA A 70 -4.20 5.44 1.91
CA ALA A 70 -5.02 6.60 2.26
C ALA A 70 -4.96 6.93 3.77
N ALA A 71 -5.04 5.92 4.63
CA ALA A 71 -4.96 6.11 6.07
C ALA A 71 -3.56 6.54 6.52
N LEU A 72 -2.49 5.96 5.96
CA LEU A 72 -1.11 6.40 6.24
C LEU A 72 -0.90 7.86 5.84
N CYS A 73 -1.41 8.25 4.67
CA CYS A 73 -1.37 9.63 4.20
C CYS A 73 -2.10 10.59 5.13
N ALA A 74 -3.32 10.22 5.55
CA ALA A 74 -4.11 11.01 6.47
C ALA A 74 -3.42 11.16 7.83
N MET A 75 -2.91 10.07 8.40
CA MET A 75 -2.19 10.09 9.67
C MET A 75 -0.93 10.95 9.65
N HIS A 76 -0.18 10.92 8.54
CA HIS A 76 1.03 11.73 8.41
C HIS A 76 0.74 13.22 8.28
N ASN A 77 -0.36 13.57 7.60
CA ASN A 77 -0.74 14.96 7.34
C ASN A 77 -1.78 15.51 8.33
N ASP A 78 -2.01 14.83 9.45
CA ASP A 78 -3.00 15.19 10.48
C ASP A 78 -4.42 15.43 9.89
N ILE A 79 -4.78 14.67 8.85
CA ILE A 79 -6.10 14.70 8.22
C ILE A 79 -6.99 13.73 8.99
N LEU A 80 -8.16 14.19 9.43
CA LEU A 80 -9.14 13.32 10.07
C LEU A 80 -9.64 12.26 9.10
N LEU A 81 -9.82 11.02 9.59
CA LEU A 81 -10.19 9.91 8.71
C LEU A 81 -11.55 10.08 8.02
N ASN A 82 -12.48 10.79 8.64
CA ASN A 82 -13.75 11.16 8.03
C ASN A 82 -13.64 12.31 6.99
N GLU A 83 -12.45 12.90 6.86
CA GLU A 83 -12.13 13.94 5.88
C GLU A 83 -11.25 13.42 4.74
N ILE A 84 -11.03 12.11 4.68
CA ILE A 84 -10.31 11.48 3.57
C ILE A 84 -11.20 11.52 2.33
N VAL A 85 -10.89 12.43 1.44
CA VAL A 85 -11.53 12.57 0.13
C VAL A 85 -10.46 12.74 -0.95
N PRO A 86 -10.74 12.36 -2.22
CA PRO A 86 -9.77 12.44 -3.30
C PRO A 86 -9.09 13.81 -3.41
N LYS A 87 -9.86 14.87 -3.30
CA LYS A 87 -9.38 16.26 -3.39
C LYS A 87 -8.31 16.62 -2.36
N ARG A 88 -8.28 15.93 -1.19
CA ARG A 88 -7.35 16.23 -0.10
C ARG A 88 -6.07 15.40 -0.14
N ILE A 89 -6.13 14.20 -0.68
CA ILE A 89 -5.00 13.27 -0.57
C ILE A 89 -4.43 12.79 -1.91
N ASN A 90 -5.17 12.90 -3.03
CA ASN A 90 -4.63 12.53 -4.34
C ASN A 90 -3.42 13.40 -4.69
N GLY A 91 -2.37 12.76 -5.16
CA GLY A 91 -1.12 13.42 -5.54
C GLY A 91 -0.19 13.74 -4.37
N LEU A 92 -0.63 13.55 -3.11
CA LEU A 92 0.29 13.69 -1.98
C LEU A 92 1.33 12.57 -2.02
N LYS A 93 2.54 12.90 -1.58
CA LYS A 93 3.63 11.95 -1.50
C LYS A 93 3.82 11.44 -0.08
N LEU A 94 4.14 10.17 0.04
CA LEU A 94 4.54 9.52 1.28
C LEU A 94 5.91 8.91 1.09
N THR A 95 6.89 9.39 1.85
CA THR A 95 8.23 8.79 1.86
C THR A 95 8.23 7.50 2.68
N LEU A 96 9.15 6.60 2.36
CA LEU A 96 9.39 5.38 3.14
C LEU A 96 9.60 5.69 4.62
N PHE A 97 10.38 6.73 4.94
CA PHE A 97 10.61 7.16 6.32
C PHE A 97 9.31 7.56 7.04
N GLN A 98 8.41 8.27 6.37
CA GLN A 98 7.12 8.67 6.95
C GLN A 98 6.21 7.46 7.22
N ILE A 99 6.19 6.51 6.28
CA ILE A 99 5.43 5.25 6.42
C ILE A 99 5.98 4.43 7.59
N GLU A 100 7.30 4.29 7.71
CA GLU A 100 7.95 3.58 8.81
C GLU A 100 7.75 4.26 10.15
N SER A 101 7.76 5.59 10.19
CA SER A 101 7.44 6.35 11.39
C SER A 101 6.00 6.13 11.85
N CYS A 102 5.04 6.10 10.92
CA CYS A 102 3.64 5.77 11.21
C CYS A 102 3.51 4.33 11.73
N LEU A 103 4.16 3.37 11.07
CA LEU A 103 4.18 1.96 11.48
C LEU A 103 4.73 1.81 12.89
N GLU A 104 5.87 2.44 13.19
CA GLU A 104 6.51 2.38 14.50
C GLU A 104 5.61 2.94 15.60
N LYS A 105 4.94 4.05 15.36
CA LYS A 105 3.97 4.61 16.31
C LYS A 105 2.79 3.66 16.54
N MET A 106 2.25 3.05 15.48
CA MET A 106 1.07 2.20 15.58
C MET A 106 1.34 0.85 16.22
N ARG A 107 2.52 0.24 15.98
CA ARG A 107 2.82 -1.08 16.51
C ARG A 107 2.94 -1.14 18.04
N HIS A 108 3.16 0.01 18.69
CA HIS A 108 3.21 0.13 20.15
C HIS A 108 1.86 0.46 20.78
N LEU A 109 0.82 0.67 19.98
CA LEU A 109 -0.54 0.95 20.45
C LEU A 109 -1.40 -0.31 20.39
N THR A 110 -2.27 -0.48 21.39
CA THR A 110 -3.35 -1.47 21.29
C THR A 110 -4.37 -1.06 20.23
N ILE A 111 -5.20 -2.01 19.79
CA ILE A 111 -6.32 -1.75 18.89
C ILE A 111 -7.22 -0.64 19.46
N ALA A 112 -7.55 -0.70 20.76
CA ALA A 112 -8.37 0.32 21.43
C ALA A 112 -7.73 1.71 21.33
N GLN A 113 -6.43 1.83 21.61
CA GLN A 113 -5.69 3.10 21.51
C GLN A 113 -5.62 3.64 20.07
N ARG A 114 -5.57 2.76 19.07
CA ARG A 114 -5.62 3.17 17.67
C ARG A 114 -7.00 3.73 17.31
N ILE A 115 -8.08 3.12 17.83
CA ILE A 115 -9.45 3.62 17.65
C ILE A 115 -9.63 4.99 18.31
N GLU A 116 -9.13 5.17 19.54
CA GLU A 116 -9.16 6.46 20.25
C GLU A 116 -8.44 7.58 19.47
N ARG A 117 -7.45 7.22 18.65
CA ARG A 117 -6.75 8.14 17.74
C ARG A 117 -7.41 8.32 16.38
N GLY A 118 -8.66 7.86 16.23
CA GLY A 118 -9.49 8.10 15.07
C GLY A 118 -9.49 7.00 14.01
N LEU A 119 -8.78 5.87 14.20
CA LEU A 119 -8.88 4.76 13.27
C LEU A 119 -10.21 4.01 13.44
N GLU A 120 -10.88 3.73 12.33
CA GLU A 120 -12.06 2.87 12.33
C GLU A 120 -11.74 1.49 12.91
N SER A 121 -12.71 0.88 13.62
CA SER A 121 -12.52 -0.41 14.31
C SER A 121 -11.95 -1.52 13.40
N GLY A 122 -12.52 -1.71 12.21
CA GLY A 122 -12.02 -2.71 11.26
C GLY A 122 -10.61 -2.42 10.75
N ARG A 123 -10.30 -1.15 10.51
CA ARG A 123 -9.00 -0.69 10.02
C ARG A 123 -7.93 -0.75 11.10
N SER A 124 -8.27 -0.41 12.34
CA SER A 124 -7.34 -0.43 13.48
C SER A 124 -6.72 -1.81 13.73
N GLN A 125 -7.44 -2.89 13.40
CA GLN A 125 -6.98 -4.27 13.54
C GLN A 125 -5.89 -4.63 12.51
N VAL A 126 -6.03 -4.16 11.28
CA VAL A 126 -5.19 -4.60 10.15
C VAL A 126 -4.12 -3.58 9.75
N MET A 127 -4.17 -2.37 10.31
CA MET A 127 -3.33 -1.25 9.88
C MET A 127 -1.84 -1.50 10.06
N VAL A 128 -1.42 -2.21 11.14
CA VAL A 128 -0.01 -2.53 11.39
C VAL A 128 0.53 -3.45 10.29
N ALA A 129 -0.20 -4.53 9.97
CA ALA A 129 0.22 -5.43 8.90
C ALA A 129 0.18 -4.74 7.53
N GLY A 130 -0.85 -3.93 7.26
CA GLY A 130 -0.96 -3.16 6.02
C GLY A 130 0.20 -2.17 5.84
N ALA A 131 0.53 -1.41 6.88
CA ALA A 131 1.66 -0.47 6.85
C ALA A 131 3.01 -1.20 6.67
N ALA A 132 3.19 -2.35 7.32
CA ALA A 132 4.37 -3.19 7.12
C ALA A 132 4.51 -3.65 5.67
N VAL A 133 3.42 -4.08 5.03
CA VAL A 133 3.43 -4.45 3.60
C VAL A 133 3.86 -3.27 2.72
N VAL A 134 3.30 -2.07 2.92
CA VAL A 134 3.64 -0.89 2.13
C VAL A 134 5.11 -0.52 2.32
N ALA A 135 5.61 -0.49 3.56
CA ALA A 135 7.00 -0.17 3.84
C ALA A 135 7.96 -1.19 3.21
N ARG A 136 7.69 -2.49 3.36
CA ARG A 136 8.55 -3.56 2.79
C ARG A 136 8.49 -3.57 1.26
N LEU A 137 7.33 -3.27 0.67
CA LEU A 137 7.20 -3.15 -0.78
C LEU A 137 8.06 -2.01 -1.32
N LEU A 138 8.02 -0.81 -0.74
CA LEU A 138 8.87 0.30 -1.17
C LEU A 138 10.36 -0.05 -1.05
N ARG A 139 10.78 -0.70 0.03
CA ARG A 139 12.16 -1.19 0.18
C ARG A 139 12.53 -2.19 -0.92
N HIS A 140 11.62 -3.13 -1.22
CA HIS A 140 11.83 -4.13 -2.26
C HIS A 140 11.95 -3.52 -3.66
N LEU A 141 11.17 -2.45 -3.92
CA LEU A 141 11.21 -1.68 -5.18
C LEU A 141 12.38 -0.69 -5.24
N ASN A 142 13.19 -0.58 -4.19
CA ASN A 142 14.21 0.46 -4.02
C ASN A 142 13.65 1.88 -4.20
N ALA A 143 12.37 2.07 -3.83
CA ALA A 143 11.66 3.35 -3.95
C ALA A 143 11.69 4.11 -2.62
N SER A 144 12.02 5.39 -2.67
CA SER A 144 12.08 6.27 -1.49
C SER A 144 10.72 6.84 -1.10
N GLU A 145 9.76 6.86 -2.01
CA GLU A 145 8.42 7.44 -1.81
C GLU A 145 7.40 6.78 -2.72
N LEU A 146 6.12 7.00 -2.41
CA LEU A 146 4.99 6.74 -3.28
C LEU A 146 4.10 7.97 -3.42
N THR A 147 3.37 8.06 -4.52
CA THR A 147 2.31 9.04 -4.72
C THR A 147 0.96 8.39 -4.40
N VAL A 148 0.16 9.06 -3.58
CA VAL A 148 -1.15 8.55 -3.14
C VAL A 148 -2.20 8.79 -4.22
N SER A 149 -3.00 7.77 -4.53
CA SER A 149 -4.18 7.89 -5.36
C SER A 149 -5.38 7.23 -4.68
N MET A 150 -6.53 7.89 -4.74
CA MET A 150 -7.82 7.30 -4.34
C MET A 150 -8.61 6.74 -5.53
N SER A 151 -8.10 6.92 -6.75
CA SER A 151 -8.68 6.23 -7.91
C SER A 151 -8.55 4.73 -7.70
N ASP A 152 -9.66 4.04 -7.65
CA ASP A 152 -9.66 2.60 -7.47
C ASP A 152 -9.62 1.88 -8.84
N LEU A 153 -9.53 0.56 -8.79
CA LEU A 153 -9.49 -0.28 -9.98
C LEU A 153 -10.73 -0.10 -10.88
N LEU A 154 -11.87 0.31 -10.32
CA LEU A 154 -13.10 0.52 -11.05
C LEU A 154 -13.04 1.80 -11.89
N GLU A 155 -12.48 2.89 -11.34
CA GLU A 155 -12.26 4.13 -12.10
C GLU A 155 -11.26 3.89 -13.25
N GLY A 156 -10.14 3.18 -12.97
CA GLY A 156 -9.17 2.81 -14.00
C GLY A 156 -9.78 1.96 -15.11
N ALA A 157 -10.52 0.92 -14.76
CA ALA A 157 -11.19 0.06 -15.73
C ALA A 157 -12.27 0.79 -16.54
N LEU A 158 -12.98 1.76 -15.93
CA LEU A 158 -13.96 2.58 -16.63
C LEU A 158 -13.30 3.52 -17.64
N MET A 159 -12.15 4.11 -17.28
CA MET A 159 -11.40 4.97 -18.22
C MET A 159 -10.90 4.18 -19.41
N ASP A 160 -10.31 2.99 -19.20
CA ASP A 160 -9.87 2.10 -20.28
C ASP A 160 -11.04 1.71 -21.20
N PHE A 161 -12.23 1.43 -20.64
CA PHE A 161 -13.43 1.11 -21.40
C PHE A 161 -13.89 2.29 -22.26
N LEU A 162 -13.92 3.50 -21.70
CA LEU A 162 -14.35 4.71 -22.42
C LEU A 162 -13.36 5.14 -23.50
N GLU A 163 -12.05 4.95 -23.28
CA GLU A 163 -11.04 5.23 -24.31
C GLU A 163 -11.06 4.21 -25.44
N GLY A 164 -11.36 2.94 -25.13
CA GLY A 164 -11.51 1.88 -26.12
C GLY A 164 -12.70 2.09 -27.08
N GLU A 165 -13.79 2.72 -26.63
CA GLU A 165 -14.96 3.05 -27.50
C GLU A 165 -14.68 4.23 -28.43
N GLN A 166 -13.67 5.07 -28.19
CA GLN A 166 -13.35 6.21 -29.07
C GLN A 166 -12.45 5.84 -30.25
N HIS A 167 -11.95 4.60 -30.31
CA HIS A 167 -11.06 4.09 -31.35
C HIS A 167 -11.65 2.90 -32.15
N GLY A 168 -12.96 2.66 -32.04
CA GLY A 168 -13.71 1.63 -32.76
C GLY A 168 -14.53 2.16 -33.94
#